data_3c0dd6de10ea565468817757e8d69805
#
_entry.id   3c0dd6de10ea565468817757e8d69805
#
_cell.length_a   1.000
_cell.length_b   1.000
_cell.length_c   1.000
_cell.angle_alpha   90.00
_cell.angle_beta   90.00
_cell.angle_gamma   90.00
#
_symmetry.space_group_name_H-M   'P 1'
#
loop_
_entity.id
_entity.type
_entity.pdbx_description
1 polymer ?
#
loop_
_entity_poly.entity_id
_entity_poly.type
_entity_poly.pdbx_seq_one_letter_code
_entity_poly.pdbx_strand_id
1 'polypeptide(L)'
;MRKKIMMVALGMILMSTTIVFSGCGNERSEKETKQTTTTKVKQTKKVEKKQEKIELKTLKDNAQIKKLLSRYPKKLTSDQAVYQGLITIDNKTETFDKTGKKMWEQFLKDVDQKKDGAVIICQYTVEGDPILQYVSSVSGKFYYVEDSTRDKYSSEKYIQYTYDYNKIYKQDGHYVAILTNDQNMTFDEAQDVRSLKTAIQLLDVKEK
;
A
#
# COMPACT_ATOMS: atom_id res chain seq x y z
N MET A 1 -23.79 -24.27 -22.65
CA MET A 1 -22.65 -25.21 -22.75
C MET A 1 -21.59 -24.81 -21.73
N ARG A 2 -21.45 -25.58 -20.65
CA ARG A 2 -20.51 -25.27 -19.56
C ARG A 2 -19.12 -25.77 -19.95
N LYS A 3 -18.15 -24.86 -20.16
CA LYS A 3 -16.73 -25.20 -20.31
C LYS A 3 -16.09 -25.28 -18.92
N LYS A 4 -15.69 -26.51 -18.53
CA LYS A 4 -14.89 -26.76 -17.33
C LYS A 4 -13.47 -26.25 -17.57
N ILE A 5 -13.01 -25.32 -16.72
CA ILE A 5 -11.60 -24.92 -16.67
C ILE A 5 -10.88 -25.88 -15.74
N MET A 6 -9.87 -26.51 -16.29
CA MET A 6 -9.04 -27.55 -15.66
C MET A 6 -7.95 -26.85 -14.84
N MET A 7 -8.01 -27.01 -13.51
CA MET A 7 -6.93 -26.59 -12.61
C MET A 7 -5.71 -27.51 -12.82
N VAL A 8 -4.59 -26.92 -13.19
CA VAL A 8 -3.28 -27.59 -13.15
C VAL A 8 -2.65 -27.30 -11.80
N ALA A 9 -2.62 -28.32 -10.95
CA ALA A 9 -1.88 -28.28 -9.70
C ALA A 9 -0.38 -28.47 -9.98
N LEU A 10 0.42 -27.47 -9.70
CA LEU A 10 1.88 -27.56 -9.79
C LEU A 10 2.43 -27.93 -8.39
N GLY A 11 2.97 -29.15 -8.31
CA GLY A 11 3.49 -29.74 -7.08
C GLY A 11 4.75 -29.02 -6.58
N MET A 12 4.75 -28.69 -5.29
CA MET A 12 5.93 -28.26 -4.55
C MET A 12 6.81 -29.46 -4.20
N ILE A 13 8.04 -29.47 -4.66
CA ILE A 13 9.10 -30.36 -4.20
C ILE A 13 9.78 -29.67 -3.01
N LEU A 14 9.56 -30.21 -1.81
CA LEU A 14 10.30 -29.87 -0.60
C LEU A 14 11.65 -30.59 -0.63
N MET A 15 12.74 -29.88 -0.80
CA MET A 15 14.08 -30.37 -0.46
C MET A 15 14.45 -29.94 0.95
N SER A 16 14.38 -30.86 1.90
CA SER A 16 14.91 -30.73 3.23
C SER A 16 16.40 -31.12 3.23
N THR A 17 17.28 -30.15 3.45
CA THR A 17 18.70 -30.41 3.75
C THR A 17 18.92 -30.33 5.25
N THR A 18 19.06 -31.47 5.89
CA THR A 18 19.53 -31.63 7.27
C THR A 18 21.05 -31.50 7.32
N ILE A 19 21.55 -30.45 7.98
CA ILE A 19 22.97 -30.31 8.32
C ILE A 19 23.16 -30.84 9.74
N VAL A 20 23.82 -31.99 9.86
CA VAL A 20 24.26 -32.56 11.12
C VAL A 20 25.63 -32.00 11.48
N PHE A 21 25.75 -31.23 12.54
CA PHE A 21 27.02 -30.90 13.16
C PHE A 21 27.32 -31.90 14.29
N SER A 22 28.25 -32.81 14.02
CA SER A 22 28.97 -33.57 15.04
C SER A 22 30.14 -32.72 15.59
N GLY A 23 30.13 -32.40 16.85
CA GLY A 23 31.26 -31.78 17.53
C GLY A 23 31.58 -32.56 18.81
N CYS A 24 32.68 -33.27 18.78
CA CYS A 24 33.26 -34.01 19.92
C CYS A 24 33.70 -33.07 21.03
N GLY A 25 33.51 -33.55 22.25
CA GLY A 25 33.88 -32.91 23.47
C GLY A 25 35.40 -32.92 23.78
N ASN A 26 35.76 -32.11 24.72
CA ASN A 26 36.85 -32.43 25.67
C ASN A 26 36.63 -31.66 26.97
N GLU A 27 36.50 -32.42 28.05
CA GLU A 27 36.54 -31.94 29.44
C GLU A 27 37.96 -31.51 29.81
N ARG A 28 38.09 -30.42 30.52
CA ARG A 28 39.03 -30.32 31.69
C ARG A 28 38.86 -29.04 32.49
N SER A 29 38.31 -29.19 33.67
CA SER A 29 38.79 -28.76 35.02
C SER A 29 39.36 -27.33 35.24
N GLU A 30 38.61 -26.61 36.13
CA GLU A 30 39.04 -25.74 37.22
C GLU A 30 39.91 -24.50 36.98
N LYS A 31 39.41 -23.30 37.24
CA LYS A 31 39.62 -22.53 38.47
C LYS A 31 38.89 -21.18 38.45
N GLU A 32 38.29 -20.87 39.59
CA GLU A 32 37.66 -19.59 39.92
C GLU A 32 38.60 -18.39 39.71
N THR A 33 38.11 -17.33 39.14
CA THR A 33 38.49 -15.97 39.53
C THR A 33 37.31 -15.03 39.21
N LYS A 34 36.69 -14.51 40.26
CA LYS A 34 35.71 -13.44 40.21
C LYS A 34 36.35 -12.18 39.66
N GLN A 35 35.89 -11.71 38.52
CA GLN A 35 36.03 -10.31 38.13
C GLN A 35 34.69 -9.80 37.65
N THR A 36 34.08 -8.99 38.50
CA THR A 36 32.84 -8.21 38.24
C THR A 36 33.18 -7.13 37.23
N THR A 37 32.89 -7.35 35.96
CA THR A 37 32.96 -6.30 34.95
C THR A 37 31.56 -5.81 34.70
N THR A 38 31.22 -4.69 35.34
CA THR A 38 29.97 -3.95 35.10
C THR A 38 30.02 -3.34 33.71
N THR A 39 29.49 -4.07 32.71
CA THR A 39 29.31 -3.53 31.36
C THR A 39 28.12 -2.56 31.37
N LYS A 40 28.40 -1.27 31.48
CA LYS A 40 27.43 -0.22 31.22
C LYS A 40 26.92 -0.37 29.80
N VAL A 41 25.73 -0.96 29.61
CA VAL A 41 24.97 -0.88 28.38
C VAL A 41 24.59 0.57 28.17
N LYS A 42 25.32 1.26 27.30
CA LYS A 42 24.91 2.54 26.75
C LYS A 42 23.65 2.31 25.93
N GLN A 43 22.48 2.52 26.53
CA GLN A 43 21.24 2.72 25.79
C GLN A 43 21.40 3.99 24.96
N THR A 44 21.76 3.82 23.69
CA THR A 44 21.66 4.89 22.70
C THR A 44 20.16 5.14 22.49
N LYS A 45 19.63 6.13 23.16
CA LYS A 45 18.30 6.69 22.83
C LYS A 45 18.38 7.18 21.38
N LYS A 46 17.85 6.37 20.44
CA LYS A 46 17.59 6.79 19.07
C LYS A 46 16.55 7.89 19.18
N VAL A 47 17.00 9.13 19.06
CA VAL A 47 16.10 10.29 18.94
C VAL A 47 15.40 10.12 17.61
N GLU A 48 14.18 9.57 17.63
CA GLU A 48 13.29 9.59 16.48
C GLU A 48 13.00 11.05 16.19
N LYS A 49 13.60 11.58 15.13
CA LYS A 49 13.21 12.88 14.59
C LYS A 49 11.73 12.76 14.24
N LYS A 50 10.90 13.48 15.00
CA LYS A 50 9.46 13.61 14.75
C LYS A 50 9.30 14.10 13.30
N GLN A 51 8.86 13.21 12.41
CA GLN A 51 8.72 13.52 11.01
C GLN A 51 7.57 14.52 10.88
N GLU A 52 7.82 15.68 10.28
CA GLU A 52 6.80 16.69 10.06
C GLU A 52 5.69 16.11 9.17
N LYS A 53 4.43 16.41 9.52
CA LYS A 53 3.28 15.95 8.73
C LYS A 53 3.21 16.73 7.43
N ILE A 54 3.14 16.01 6.31
CA ILE A 54 3.01 16.59 4.97
C ILE A 54 1.55 17.01 4.77
N GLU A 55 1.33 18.30 4.50
CA GLU A 55 -0.01 18.80 4.20
C GLU A 55 -0.48 18.27 2.85
N LEU A 56 -1.63 17.59 2.85
CA LEU A 56 -2.33 17.17 1.65
C LEU A 56 -3.00 18.38 1.00
N LYS A 57 -2.79 18.56 -0.31
CA LYS A 57 -3.39 19.63 -1.11
C LYS A 57 -4.23 19.03 -2.23
N THR A 58 -5.36 19.65 -2.55
CA THR A 58 -6.18 19.31 -3.71
C THR A 58 -5.54 19.95 -4.94
N LEU A 59 -4.98 19.12 -5.81
CA LEU A 59 -4.20 19.52 -6.99
C LEU A 59 -4.77 18.82 -8.24
N LYS A 60 -4.61 19.47 -9.40
CA LYS A 60 -4.91 18.91 -10.73
C LYS A 60 -3.71 18.91 -11.66
N ASP A 61 -2.66 19.61 -11.30
CA ASP A 61 -1.42 19.68 -12.07
C ASP A 61 -0.49 18.52 -11.71
N ASN A 62 -0.15 17.71 -12.70
CA ASN A 62 0.66 16.50 -12.51
C ASN A 62 2.06 16.78 -11.96
N ALA A 63 2.70 17.91 -12.31
CA ALA A 63 4.02 18.24 -11.82
C ALA A 63 3.96 18.62 -10.32
N GLN A 64 2.92 19.33 -9.91
CA GLN A 64 2.67 19.68 -8.51
C GLN A 64 2.34 18.44 -7.68
N ILE A 65 1.54 17.50 -8.22
CA ILE A 65 1.23 16.23 -7.56
C ILE A 65 2.49 15.40 -7.38
N LYS A 66 3.32 15.22 -8.41
CA LYS A 66 4.60 14.52 -8.33
C LYS A 66 5.53 15.16 -7.29
N LYS A 67 5.58 16.49 -7.25
CA LYS A 67 6.36 17.23 -6.23
C LYS A 67 5.83 16.99 -4.82
N LEU A 68 4.50 16.91 -4.63
CA LEU A 68 3.90 16.55 -3.35
C LEU A 68 4.30 15.13 -2.94
N LEU A 69 4.10 14.14 -3.83
CA LEU A 69 4.39 12.73 -3.56
C LEU A 69 5.89 12.48 -3.28
N SER A 70 6.80 13.21 -3.92
CA SER A 70 8.24 13.10 -3.69
C SER A 70 8.69 13.55 -2.29
N ARG A 71 7.86 14.25 -1.53
CA ARG A 71 8.16 14.66 -0.14
C ARG A 71 8.06 13.50 0.86
N TYR A 72 7.30 12.44 0.52
CA TYR A 72 7.21 11.26 1.36
C TYR A 72 8.50 10.44 1.31
N PRO A 73 8.93 9.84 2.44
CA PRO A 73 10.20 9.09 2.49
C PRO A 73 10.21 7.92 1.51
N LYS A 74 11.42 7.56 1.05
CA LYS A 74 11.60 6.37 0.20
C LYS A 74 11.20 5.08 0.93
N LYS A 75 11.53 4.99 2.22
CA LYS A 75 11.07 3.91 3.11
C LYS A 75 9.95 4.47 3.97
N LEU A 76 8.72 4.18 3.59
CA LEU A 76 7.52 4.61 4.29
C LEU A 76 6.86 3.36 4.87
N THR A 77 6.88 3.20 6.19
CA THR A 77 6.17 2.10 6.84
C THR A 77 4.67 2.39 6.92
N SER A 78 3.84 1.34 7.11
CA SER A 78 2.38 1.50 7.26
C SER A 78 2.03 2.47 8.40
N ASP A 79 2.69 2.36 9.58
CA ASP A 79 2.46 3.29 10.69
C ASP A 79 2.82 4.74 10.34
N GLN A 80 3.91 4.94 9.58
CA GLN A 80 4.29 6.27 9.09
C GLN A 80 3.29 6.81 8.08
N ALA A 81 2.78 5.96 7.17
CA ALA A 81 1.76 6.34 6.21
C ALA A 81 0.46 6.77 6.92
N VAL A 82 -0.01 6.00 7.90
CA VAL A 82 -1.16 6.35 8.75
C VAL A 82 -0.90 7.67 9.51
N TYR A 83 0.27 7.85 10.12
CA TYR A 83 0.64 9.09 10.79
C TYR A 83 0.61 10.30 9.83
N GLN A 84 1.05 10.12 8.60
CA GLN A 84 1.00 11.15 7.55
C GLN A 84 -0.43 11.42 7.04
N GLY A 85 -1.40 10.61 7.41
CA GLY A 85 -2.79 10.73 6.96
C GLY A 85 -3.00 10.17 5.57
N LEU A 86 -2.31 9.09 5.21
CA LEU A 86 -2.57 8.33 4.01
C LEU A 86 -3.55 7.20 4.32
N ILE A 87 -4.35 6.84 3.33
CA ILE A 87 -5.18 5.63 3.39
C ILE A 87 -4.26 4.43 3.16
N THR A 88 -4.23 3.49 4.11
CA THR A 88 -3.52 2.22 3.96
C THR A 88 -4.48 1.04 4.03
N ILE A 89 -4.10 -0.04 3.34
CA ILE A 89 -4.82 -1.31 3.34
C ILE A 89 -3.94 -2.33 4.05
N ASP A 90 -4.52 -3.07 4.99
CA ASP A 90 -3.86 -4.21 5.61
C ASP A 90 -3.84 -5.38 4.62
N ASN A 91 -2.67 -5.71 4.09
CA ASN A 91 -2.50 -6.77 3.09
C ASN A 91 -2.85 -8.18 3.59
N LYS A 92 -2.91 -8.39 4.93
CA LYS A 92 -3.27 -9.70 5.51
C LYS A 92 -4.78 -9.88 5.61
N THR A 93 -5.47 -8.81 5.97
CA THR A 93 -6.92 -8.82 6.18
C THR A 93 -7.68 -8.26 4.99
N GLU A 94 -6.98 -7.62 4.04
CA GLU A 94 -7.56 -6.93 2.89
C GLU A 94 -8.61 -5.92 3.32
N THR A 95 -8.34 -5.19 4.41
CA THR A 95 -9.29 -4.20 4.97
C THR A 95 -8.58 -2.86 5.16
N PHE A 96 -9.37 -1.78 5.21
CA PHE A 96 -8.84 -0.48 5.60
C PHE A 96 -8.16 -0.52 6.96
N ASP A 97 -7.11 0.26 7.12
CA ASP A 97 -6.58 0.59 8.46
C ASP A 97 -7.60 1.39 9.29
N LYS A 98 -7.23 1.68 10.54
CA LYS A 98 -8.14 2.32 11.52
C LYS A 98 -8.72 3.66 11.05
N THR A 99 -8.02 4.40 10.20
CA THR A 99 -8.40 5.76 9.78
C THR A 99 -8.78 5.84 8.30
N GLY A 100 -8.26 4.93 7.49
CA GLY A 100 -8.40 4.93 6.04
C GLY A 100 -9.85 4.95 5.57
N LYS A 101 -10.71 4.12 6.20
CA LYS A 101 -12.14 4.09 5.88
C LYS A 101 -12.80 5.46 6.04
N LYS A 102 -12.58 6.14 7.18
CA LYS A 102 -13.17 7.47 7.44
C LYS A 102 -12.67 8.53 6.46
N MET A 103 -11.40 8.47 6.09
CA MET A 103 -10.82 9.40 5.12
C MET A 103 -11.41 9.19 3.73
N TRP A 104 -11.57 7.93 3.33
CA TRP A 104 -12.19 7.58 2.06
C TRP A 104 -13.67 8.00 2.01
N GLU A 105 -14.45 7.70 3.06
CA GLU A 105 -15.85 8.11 3.17
C GLU A 105 -16.02 9.64 3.15
N GLN A 106 -15.10 10.37 3.78
CA GLN A 106 -15.11 11.84 3.72
C GLN A 106 -14.82 12.36 2.31
N PHE A 107 -13.84 11.77 1.64
CA PHE A 107 -13.54 12.12 0.24
C PHE A 107 -14.76 11.90 -0.67
N LEU A 108 -15.44 10.74 -0.56
CA LEU A 108 -16.64 10.46 -1.33
C LEU A 108 -17.77 11.46 -1.03
N LYS A 109 -17.96 11.81 0.25
CA LYS A 109 -18.95 12.81 0.64
C LYS A 109 -18.66 14.19 0.04
N ASP A 110 -17.39 14.58 -0.02
CA ASP A 110 -16.99 15.84 -0.64
C ASP A 110 -17.27 15.82 -2.16
N VAL A 111 -16.97 14.69 -2.81
CA VAL A 111 -17.29 14.46 -4.25
C VAL A 111 -18.81 14.57 -4.51
N ASP A 112 -19.63 13.89 -3.71
CA ASP A 112 -21.10 13.90 -3.83
C ASP A 112 -21.67 15.31 -3.64
N GLN A 113 -21.04 16.11 -2.76
CA GLN A 113 -21.38 17.51 -2.53
C GLN A 113 -20.78 18.46 -3.57
N LYS A 114 -20.12 17.94 -4.61
CA LYS A 114 -19.42 18.72 -5.65
C LYS A 114 -18.33 19.65 -5.07
N LYS A 115 -17.73 19.24 -3.96
CA LYS A 115 -16.58 19.91 -3.36
C LYS A 115 -15.30 19.31 -3.90
N ASP A 116 -14.31 20.17 -4.09
CA ASP A 116 -12.98 19.72 -4.42
C ASP A 116 -12.36 19.01 -3.21
N GLY A 117 -11.70 17.87 -3.45
CA GLY A 117 -11.08 17.07 -2.40
C GLY A 117 -9.94 16.22 -2.93
N ALA A 118 -9.12 15.69 -2.02
CA ALA A 118 -8.04 14.78 -2.38
C ALA A 118 -7.77 13.75 -1.29
N VAL A 119 -7.26 12.58 -1.70
CA VAL A 119 -6.72 11.53 -0.84
C VAL A 119 -5.43 10.98 -1.43
N ILE A 120 -4.61 10.36 -0.59
CA ILE A 120 -3.49 9.51 -1.02
C ILE A 120 -3.70 8.13 -0.45
N ILE A 121 -3.70 7.13 -1.32
CA ILE A 121 -3.72 5.71 -0.96
C ILE A 121 -2.28 5.21 -1.01
N CYS A 122 -1.83 4.54 0.04
CA CYS A 122 -0.52 3.90 0.11
C CYS A 122 -0.72 2.39 0.12
N GLN A 123 -0.36 1.75 -0.98
CA GLN A 123 -0.34 0.29 -1.11
C GLN A 123 1.10 -0.21 -0.99
N TYR A 124 1.26 -1.47 -0.62
CA TYR A 124 2.58 -2.09 -0.48
C TYR A 124 2.69 -3.27 -1.42
N THR A 125 3.83 -3.36 -2.11
CA THR A 125 4.16 -4.55 -2.90
C THR A 125 4.37 -5.76 -1.98
N VAL A 126 4.49 -6.96 -2.56
CA VAL A 126 4.85 -8.18 -1.80
C VAL A 126 6.20 -8.05 -1.10
N GLU A 127 7.12 -7.25 -1.63
CA GLU A 127 8.42 -6.94 -1.04
C GLU A 127 8.33 -5.86 0.05
N GLY A 128 7.18 -5.22 0.21
CA GLY A 128 6.92 -4.16 1.19
C GLY A 128 7.32 -2.76 0.71
N ASP A 129 7.58 -2.58 -0.58
CA ASP A 129 7.86 -1.25 -1.15
C ASP A 129 6.55 -0.45 -1.30
N PRO A 130 6.49 0.82 -0.83
CA PRO A 130 5.27 1.61 -0.89
C PRO A 130 5.05 2.21 -2.28
N ILE A 131 3.83 2.07 -2.79
CA ILE A 131 3.31 2.76 -3.96
C ILE A 131 2.29 3.79 -3.49
N LEU A 132 2.43 5.04 -3.92
CA LEU A 132 1.53 6.12 -3.54
C LEU A 132 0.61 6.48 -4.71
N GLN A 133 -0.69 6.39 -4.47
CA GLN A 133 -1.72 6.74 -5.42
C GLN A 133 -2.42 8.01 -4.93
N TYR A 134 -2.15 9.13 -5.60
CA TYR A 134 -2.84 10.38 -5.37
C TYR A 134 -4.13 10.43 -6.21
N VAL A 135 -5.22 10.75 -5.55
CA VAL A 135 -6.53 10.96 -6.20
C VAL A 135 -7.08 12.30 -5.76
N SER A 136 -7.46 13.15 -6.70
CA SER A 136 -8.25 14.34 -6.40
C SER A 136 -9.49 14.43 -7.28
N SER A 137 -10.54 15.03 -6.72
CA SER A 137 -11.70 15.52 -7.47
C SER A 137 -11.63 17.04 -7.53
N VAL A 138 -11.59 17.59 -8.73
CA VAL A 138 -11.59 19.04 -8.98
C VAL A 138 -12.60 19.37 -10.06
N SER A 139 -13.62 20.15 -9.70
CA SER A 139 -14.70 20.56 -10.62
C SER A 139 -15.36 19.36 -11.33
N GLY A 140 -15.55 18.24 -10.60
CA GLY A 140 -16.23 17.04 -11.10
C GLY A 140 -15.37 16.12 -11.97
N LYS A 141 -14.07 16.39 -12.13
CA LYS A 141 -13.11 15.50 -12.78
C LYS A 141 -12.13 14.92 -11.77
N PHE A 142 -11.71 13.67 -12.00
CA PHE A 142 -10.77 12.97 -11.15
C PHE A 142 -9.38 12.98 -11.78
N TYR A 143 -8.39 13.40 -11.00
CA TYR A 143 -6.98 13.41 -11.39
C TYR A 143 -6.27 12.33 -10.58
N TYR A 144 -5.61 11.43 -11.28
CA TYR A 144 -4.88 10.30 -10.72
C TYR A 144 -3.40 10.38 -11.06
N VAL A 145 -2.57 10.24 -10.05
CA VAL A 145 -1.11 10.07 -10.22
C VAL A 145 -0.64 8.96 -9.29
N GLU A 146 -0.04 7.92 -9.86
CA GLU A 146 0.68 6.90 -9.12
C GLU A 146 2.16 7.21 -9.12
N ASP A 147 2.78 7.05 -7.95
CA ASP A 147 4.21 7.17 -7.73
C ASP A 147 4.77 5.83 -7.25
N SER A 148 5.38 5.09 -8.16
CA SER A 148 6.07 3.81 -7.94
C SER A 148 7.58 3.99 -7.85
N THR A 149 8.10 5.21 -7.59
CA THR A 149 9.55 5.47 -7.51
C THR A 149 10.24 4.75 -6.36
N ARG A 150 9.47 4.26 -5.39
CA ARG A 150 9.93 3.53 -4.20
C ARG A 150 10.05 2.03 -4.48
N ASP A 151 9.29 1.52 -5.42
CA ASP A 151 9.38 0.15 -5.92
C ASP A 151 10.55 0.04 -6.90
N LYS A 152 11.56 -0.74 -6.52
CA LYS A 152 12.76 -0.96 -7.35
C LYS A 152 12.48 -1.79 -8.61
N TYR A 153 11.42 -2.58 -8.60
CA TYR A 153 11.04 -3.48 -9.70
C TYR A 153 10.06 -2.83 -10.70
N SER A 154 9.42 -1.71 -10.33
CA SER A 154 8.53 -1.01 -11.24
C SER A 154 9.27 -0.49 -12.47
N SER A 155 8.76 -0.81 -13.66
CA SER A 155 9.25 -0.28 -14.94
C SER A 155 8.79 1.16 -15.17
N GLU A 156 7.56 1.48 -14.74
CA GLU A 156 7.00 2.83 -14.82
C GLU A 156 7.03 3.51 -13.46
N LYS A 157 7.74 4.62 -13.37
CA LYS A 157 7.89 5.34 -12.09
C LYS A 157 6.73 6.26 -11.76
N TYR A 158 6.03 6.72 -12.79
CA TYR A 158 4.83 7.55 -12.64
C TYR A 158 3.79 7.19 -13.68
N ILE A 159 2.57 6.93 -13.23
CA ILE A 159 1.38 6.74 -14.06
C ILE A 159 0.44 7.91 -13.78
N GLN A 160 -0.17 8.49 -14.81
CA GLN A 160 -1.06 9.64 -14.65
C GLN A 160 -2.21 9.59 -15.64
N TYR A 161 -3.44 9.75 -15.13
CA TYR A 161 -4.66 9.77 -15.93
C TYR A 161 -5.69 10.74 -15.35
N THR A 162 -6.67 11.08 -16.15
CA THR A 162 -7.86 11.84 -15.75
C THR A 162 -9.10 11.02 -16.08
N TYR A 163 -10.05 10.99 -15.15
CA TYR A 163 -11.29 10.24 -15.31
C TYR A 163 -12.50 11.14 -15.05
N ASP A 164 -13.63 10.74 -15.66
CA ASP A 164 -14.89 11.49 -15.56
C ASP A 164 -15.78 10.97 -14.41
N TYR A 165 -15.60 9.70 -14.01
CA TYR A 165 -16.47 9.06 -13.03
C TYR A 165 -15.66 8.33 -11.96
N ASN A 166 -16.20 8.30 -10.73
CA ASN A 166 -15.87 7.28 -9.76
C ASN A 166 -17.04 6.32 -9.62
N LYS A 167 -16.76 5.04 -9.40
CA LYS A 167 -17.76 4.02 -9.18
C LYS A 167 -17.41 3.16 -7.98
N ILE A 168 -18.44 2.83 -7.22
CA ILE A 168 -18.33 2.00 -6.03
C ILE A 168 -19.21 0.79 -6.23
N TYR A 169 -18.65 -0.40 -6.04
CA TYR A 169 -19.37 -1.66 -6.06
C TYR A 169 -19.24 -2.33 -4.70
N LYS A 170 -20.36 -2.95 -4.27
CA LYS A 170 -20.43 -3.78 -3.08
C LYS A 170 -21.01 -5.11 -3.49
N GLN A 171 -20.16 -6.08 -3.67
CA GLN A 171 -20.56 -7.38 -4.18
C GLN A 171 -19.64 -8.47 -3.63
N ASP A 172 -20.21 -9.65 -3.32
CA ASP A 172 -19.48 -10.84 -2.87
C ASP A 172 -18.59 -10.61 -1.63
N GLY A 173 -19.00 -9.67 -0.75
CA GLY A 173 -18.25 -9.32 0.45
C GLY A 173 -17.07 -8.39 0.19
N HIS A 174 -16.97 -7.82 -1.02
CA HIS A 174 -15.97 -6.85 -1.42
C HIS A 174 -16.55 -5.45 -1.60
N TYR A 175 -15.75 -4.46 -1.24
CA TYR A 175 -15.95 -3.06 -1.56
C TYR A 175 -14.88 -2.65 -2.57
N VAL A 176 -15.32 -2.41 -3.81
CA VAL A 176 -14.43 -2.04 -4.92
C VAL A 176 -14.69 -0.60 -5.33
N ALA A 177 -13.62 0.20 -5.38
CA ALA A 177 -13.66 1.58 -5.84
C ALA A 177 -12.78 1.74 -7.08
N ILE A 178 -13.32 2.34 -8.13
CA ILE A 178 -12.63 2.59 -9.39
C ILE A 178 -12.81 4.04 -9.85
N LEU A 179 -11.85 4.54 -10.62
CA LEU A 179 -12.03 5.68 -11.50
C LEU A 179 -12.18 5.19 -12.93
N THR A 180 -13.10 5.78 -13.70
CA THR A 180 -13.39 5.33 -15.06
C THR A 180 -13.85 6.47 -15.96
N ASN A 181 -13.65 6.30 -17.28
CA ASN A 181 -14.23 7.14 -18.32
C ASN A 181 -15.48 6.50 -18.93
N ASP A 182 -15.90 5.32 -18.44
CA ASP A 182 -17.12 4.66 -18.85
C ASP A 182 -18.21 4.81 -17.77
N GLN A 183 -19.24 5.61 -18.09
CA GLN A 183 -20.38 5.83 -17.21
C GLN A 183 -21.17 4.54 -16.93
N ASN A 184 -21.15 3.58 -17.83
CA ASN A 184 -21.94 2.35 -17.73
C ASN A 184 -21.14 1.13 -17.26
N MET A 185 -19.86 1.33 -16.91
CA MET A 185 -19.00 0.23 -16.43
C MET A 185 -19.69 -0.58 -15.33
N THR A 186 -19.76 -1.88 -15.54
CA THR A 186 -20.30 -2.86 -14.61
C THR A 186 -19.24 -3.35 -13.62
N PHE A 187 -19.66 -4.08 -12.58
CA PHE A 187 -18.72 -4.71 -11.64
C PHE A 187 -17.80 -5.72 -12.33
N ASP A 188 -18.34 -6.56 -13.21
CA ASP A 188 -17.54 -7.58 -13.92
C ASP A 188 -16.47 -6.95 -14.82
N GLU A 189 -16.81 -5.83 -15.50
CA GLU A 189 -15.84 -5.06 -16.28
C GLU A 189 -14.80 -4.37 -15.39
N ALA A 190 -15.19 -3.93 -14.22
CA ALA A 190 -14.29 -3.32 -13.23
C ALA A 190 -13.26 -4.32 -12.67
N GLN A 191 -13.59 -5.62 -12.62
CA GLN A 191 -12.67 -6.69 -12.22
C GLN A 191 -11.69 -7.08 -13.34
N ASP A 192 -11.99 -6.80 -14.61
CA ASP A 192 -11.15 -7.10 -15.78
C ASP A 192 -10.68 -5.81 -16.48
N VAL A 193 -10.15 -4.85 -15.71
CA VAL A 193 -9.63 -3.60 -16.28
C VAL A 193 -8.36 -3.89 -17.09
N ARG A 194 -8.47 -3.78 -18.42
CA ARG A 194 -7.36 -4.04 -19.35
C ARG A 194 -6.62 -2.79 -19.80
N SER A 195 -7.15 -1.61 -19.53
CA SER A 195 -6.57 -0.35 -19.97
C SER A 195 -6.75 0.74 -18.94
N LEU A 196 -5.64 1.26 -18.45
CA LEU A 196 -5.63 2.40 -17.54
C LEU A 196 -6.24 3.68 -18.14
N LYS A 197 -6.36 3.78 -19.46
CA LYS A 197 -7.09 4.87 -20.10
C LYS A 197 -8.60 4.79 -19.88
N THR A 198 -9.13 3.59 -19.71
CA THR A 198 -10.56 3.35 -19.51
C THR A 198 -10.92 3.41 -18.05
N ALA A 199 -10.15 2.75 -17.19
CA ALA A 199 -10.40 2.70 -15.76
C ALA A 199 -9.15 2.36 -14.96
N ILE A 200 -9.19 2.63 -13.65
CA ILE A 200 -8.23 2.15 -12.68
C ILE A 200 -8.94 1.77 -11.37
N GLN A 201 -8.60 0.61 -10.85
CA GLN A 201 -9.04 0.18 -9.53
C GLN A 201 -8.19 0.84 -8.46
N LEU A 202 -8.85 1.59 -7.58
CA LEU A 202 -8.21 2.27 -6.46
C LEU A 202 -8.19 1.41 -5.21
N LEU A 203 -9.29 0.72 -4.95
CA LEU A 203 -9.51 -0.08 -3.76
C LEU A 203 -10.25 -1.36 -4.12
N ASP A 204 -9.82 -2.45 -3.49
CA ASP A 204 -10.57 -3.69 -3.36
C ASP A 204 -10.34 -4.18 -1.92
N VAL A 205 -11.36 -4.02 -1.09
CA VAL A 205 -11.27 -4.35 0.33
C VAL A 205 -12.45 -5.19 0.76
N LYS A 206 -12.21 -6.11 1.70
CA LYS A 206 -13.28 -6.92 2.29
C LYS A 206 -14.18 -6.05 3.16
N GLU A 207 -15.49 -6.15 2.93
CA GLU A 207 -16.48 -5.59 3.85
C GLU A 207 -16.58 -6.52 5.09
N LYS A 208 -16.50 -5.89 6.28
CA LYS A 208 -16.72 -6.59 7.55
C LYS A 208 -18.18 -6.45 7.97
#